data_976f9929143d2dc66d6cb5fccb9e8201
#
_entry.id   976f9929143d2dc66d6cb5fccb9e8201
#
_cell.length_a   1.000
_cell.length_b   1.000
_cell.length_c   1.000
_cell.angle_alpha   90.00
_cell.angle_beta   90.00
_cell.angle_gamma   90.00
#
_symmetry.space_group_name_H-M   'P 1'
#
loop_
_entity.id
_entity.type
_entity.pdbx_description
1 polymer ?
#
loop_
_entity_poly.entity_id
_entity_poly.type
_entity_poly.pdbx_seq_one_letter_code
_entity_poly.pdbx_strand_id
1 'polypeptide(L)'
;MSEQTSRIERSRTRITKLVFPQDTNPIGTLYGGTALHWMDEVAFLTATRYARCQVVTVSMDRVDFKVPIPEGAIVELVGEIVRVGHSSMTVNVKILQEDPRASTQELAIEGTLAMVAVDDDMKPVSLD
;
A
#
# COMPACT_ATOMS: atom_id res chain seq x y z
N MET A 1 19.46 9.42 14.21
CA MET A 1 18.56 8.54 13.42
C MET A 1 19.40 7.66 12.52
N SER A 2 19.08 6.36 12.46
CA SER A 2 19.85 5.42 11.64
C SER A 2 19.61 5.65 10.15
N GLU A 3 20.52 5.15 9.33
CA GLU A 3 20.36 5.17 7.87
C GLU A 3 19.11 4.39 7.45
N GLN A 4 18.87 3.22 8.11
CA GLN A 4 17.67 2.43 7.80
C GLN A 4 16.39 3.20 8.12
N THR A 5 16.35 3.86 9.29
CA THR A 5 15.17 4.65 9.67
C THR A 5 14.93 5.77 8.66
N SER A 6 15.99 6.44 8.21
CA SER A 6 15.87 7.50 7.20
C SER A 6 15.36 6.96 5.86
N ARG A 7 15.84 5.79 5.44
CA ARG A 7 15.36 5.14 4.21
C ARG A 7 13.88 4.80 4.32
N ILE A 8 13.46 4.28 5.46
CA ILE A 8 12.05 3.94 5.69
C ILE A 8 11.19 5.20 5.57
N GLU A 9 11.60 6.29 6.21
CA GLU A 9 10.83 7.53 6.16
C GLU A 9 10.75 8.09 4.74
N ARG A 10 11.84 8.07 4.00
CA ARG A 10 11.87 8.58 2.63
C ARG A 10 11.05 7.71 1.67
N SER A 11 10.83 6.45 2.00
CA SER A 11 10.08 5.52 1.15
C SER A 11 8.56 5.60 1.38
N ARG A 12 8.11 6.22 2.47
CA ARG A 12 6.68 6.33 2.76
C ARG A 12 5.95 6.93 1.56
N THR A 13 4.84 6.33 1.20
CA THR A 13 4.08 6.71 0.02
C THR A 13 2.66 7.07 0.43
N ARG A 14 2.17 8.21 -0.06
CA ARG A 14 0.80 8.66 0.14
C ARG A 14 0.21 9.01 -1.21
N ILE A 15 -0.97 8.45 -1.50
CA ILE A 15 -1.68 8.70 -2.75
C ILE A 15 -3.13 9.01 -2.41
N THR A 16 -3.64 10.13 -2.92
CA THR A 16 -5.05 10.49 -2.75
C THR A 16 -5.81 10.13 -4.02
N LYS A 17 -6.94 9.47 -3.85
CA LYS A 17 -7.80 9.07 -4.97
C LYS A 17 -9.25 9.38 -4.65
N LEU A 18 -10.03 9.53 -5.71
CA LEU A 18 -11.48 9.63 -5.62
C LEU A 18 -12.06 8.30 -6.07
N VAL A 19 -13.06 7.81 -5.35
CA VAL A 19 -13.73 6.55 -5.72
C VAL A 19 -14.79 6.85 -6.78
N PHE A 20 -14.51 6.43 -8.01
CA PHE A 20 -15.41 6.62 -9.16
C PHE A 20 -16.37 5.45 -9.30
N PRO A 21 -17.48 5.62 -10.06
CA PRO A 21 -18.42 4.53 -10.30
C PRO A 21 -17.78 3.24 -10.80
N GLN A 22 -16.79 3.34 -11.71
CA GLN A 22 -16.10 2.16 -12.25
C GLN A 22 -15.25 1.43 -11.23
N ASP A 23 -14.98 2.03 -10.07
CA ASP A 23 -14.23 1.40 -9.00
C ASP A 23 -15.13 0.64 -8.04
N THR A 24 -16.44 0.71 -8.22
CA THR A 24 -17.41 0.19 -7.25
C THR A 24 -18.08 -1.10 -7.72
N ASN A 25 -18.58 -1.84 -6.74
CA ASN A 25 -19.36 -3.05 -6.92
C ASN A 25 -20.84 -2.73 -7.11
N PRO A 26 -21.72 -3.74 -7.35
CA PRO A 26 -23.15 -3.47 -7.57
C PRO A 26 -23.90 -2.79 -6.45
N ILE A 27 -23.36 -2.80 -5.23
CA ILE A 27 -24.02 -2.12 -4.10
C ILE A 27 -23.42 -0.73 -3.82
N GLY A 28 -22.56 -0.24 -4.73
CA GLY A 28 -22.07 1.13 -4.66
C GLY A 28 -20.89 1.37 -3.74
N THR A 29 -20.16 0.32 -3.37
CA THR A 29 -18.94 0.46 -2.56
C THR A 29 -17.72 -0.02 -3.34
N LEU A 30 -16.55 0.44 -2.92
CA LEU A 30 -15.28 0.07 -3.57
C LEU A 30 -15.14 -1.45 -3.64
N TYR A 31 -14.87 -1.98 -4.85
CA TYR A 31 -14.60 -3.39 -5.02
C TYR A 31 -13.39 -3.82 -4.20
N GLY A 32 -13.51 -4.98 -3.54
CA GLY A 32 -12.39 -5.55 -2.81
C GLY A 32 -11.18 -5.76 -3.71
N GLY A 33 -11.38 -6.30 -4.91
CA GLY A 33 -10.30 -6.51 -5.87
C GLY A 33 -9.63 -5.21 -6.30
N THR A 34 -10.40 -4.15 -6.49
CA THR A 34 -9.87 -2.84 -6.83
C THR A 34 -9.03 -2.29 -5.67
N ALA A 35 -9.51 -2.44 -4.45
CA ALA A 35 -8.77 -2.03 -3.26
C ALA A 35 -7.44 -2.77 -3.17
N LEU A 36 -7.45 -4.08 -3.39
CA LEU A 36 -6.23 -4.90 -3.37
C LEU A 36 -5.24 -4.47 -4.45
N HIS A 37 -5.74 -4.16 -5.64
CA HIS A 37 -4.91 -3.65 -6.72
C HIS A 37 -4.22 -2.33 -6.33
N TRP A 38 -4.97 -1.40 -5.76
CA TRP A 38 -4.41 -0.13 -5.30
C TRP A 38 -3.38 -0.34 -4.19
N MET A 39 -3.65 -1.27 -3.28
CA MET A 39 -2.73 -1.57 -2.18
C MET A 39 -1.42 -2.14 -2.72
N ASP A 40 -1.50 -3.02 -3.72
CA ASP A 40 -0.33 -3.60 -4.35
C ASP A 40 0.51 -2.52 -5.05
N GLU A 41 -0.13 -1.59 -5.74
CA GLU A 41 0.58 -0.48 -6.38
C GLU A 41 1.33 0.37 -5.35
N VAL A 42 0.67 0.70 -4.24
CA VAL A 42 1.29 1.50 -3.17
C VAL A 42 2.45 0.75 -2.54
N ALA A 43 2.29 -0.54 -2.29
CA ALA A 43 3.36 -1.36 -1.73
C ALA A 43 4.55 -1.43 -2.68
N PHE A 44 4.28 -1.57 -3.98
CA PHE A 44 5.34 -1.58 -5.00
C PHE A 44 6.12 -0.27 -4.99
N LEU A 45 5.42 0.85 -4.97
CA LEU A 45 6.07 2.17 -4.95
C LEU A 45 6.91 2.34 -3.68
N THR A 46 6.37 1.95 -2.54
CA THR A 46 7.06 2.07 -1.25
C THR A 46 8.32 1.22 -1.23
N ALA A 47 8.20 -0.04 -1.64
CA ALA A 47 9.33 -0.97 -1.67
C ALA A 47 10.40 -0.51 -2.67
N THR A 48 9.98 -0.03 -3.84
CA THR A 48 10.90 0.47 -4.85
C THR A 48 11.68 1.67 -4.33
N ARG A 49 10.99 2.59 -3.66
CA ARG A 49 11.62 3.78 -3.09
C ARG A 49 12.61 3.44 -1.98
N TYR A 50 12.37 2.36 -1.27
CA TYR A 50 13.30 1.89 -0.26
C TYR A 50 14.49 1.16 -0.89
N ALA A 51 14.21 0.18 -1.74
CA ALA A 51 15.24 -0.71 -2.31
C ALA A 51 16.05 -0.06 -3.42
N ARG A 52 15.42 0.85 -4.18
CA ARG A 52 16.01 1.48 -5.37
C ARG A 52 16.49 0.48 -6.39
N CYS A 53 15.78 -0.65 -6.50
CA CYS A 53 16.01 -1.67 -7.50
C CYS A 53 14.68 -2.35 -7.81
N GLN A 54 14.70 -3.38 -8.65
CA GLN A 54 13.50 -4.11 -9.02
C GLN A 54 12.93 -4.87 -7.81
N VAL A 55 11.63 -4.79 -7.61
CA VAL A 55 10.95 -5.50 -6.52
C VAL A 55 9.77 -6.27 -7.08
N VAL A 56 9.39 -7.33 -6.37
CA VAL A 56 8.20 -8.13 -6.71
C VAL A 56 7.37 -8.35 -5.46
N THR A 57 6.06 -8.49 -5.66
CA THR A 57 5.14 -8.85 -4.59
C THR A 57 5.17 -10.36 -4.42
N VAL A 58 5.45 -10.82 -3.22
CA VAL A 58 5.50 -12.26 -2.91
C VAL A 58 4.19 -12.74 -2.30
N SER A 59 3.63 -11.95 -1.40
CA SER A 59 2.37 -12.32 -0.76
C SER A 59 1.67 -11.08 -0.22
N MET A 60 0.36 -11.22 -0.07
CA MET A 60 -0.47 -10.24 0.60
C MET A 60 -1.06 -10.96 1.79
N ASP A 61 -0.69 -10.51 2.98
CA ASP A 61 -1.11 -11.13 4.20
C ASP A 61 -2.25 -10.35 4.82
N ARG A 62 -3.25 -11.06 5.27
CA ARG A 62 -4.38 -10.57 6.03
C ARG A 62 -4.80 -9.13 5.74
N VAL A 63 -5.68 -8.95 4.77
CA VAL A 63 -6.29 -7.65 4.50
C VAL A 63 -7.63 -7.58 5.22
N ASP A 64 -7.77 -6.60 6.08
CA ASP A 64 -9.00 -6.36 6.83
C ASP A 64 -9.80 -5.25 6.17
N PHE A 65 -11.02 -5.57 5.77
CA PHE A 65 -11.98 -4.61 5.22
C PHE A 65 -12.89 -4.19 6.38
N LYS A 66 -12.52 -3.10 7.04
CA LYS A 66 -13.17 -2.67 8.28
C LYS A 66 -14.45 -1.89 8.05
N VAL A 67 -14.46 -1.07 7.00
CA VAL A 67 -15.57 -0.16 6.70
C VAL A 67 -15.73 -0.10 5.19
N PRO A 68 -16.97 -0.24 4.67
CA PRO A 68 -17.22 -0.07 3.23
C PRO A 68 -16.90 1.36 2.80
N ILE A 69 -16.33 1.50 1.60
CA ILE A 69 -15.97 2.81 1.06
C ILE A 69 -16.95 3.13 -0.06
N PRO A 70 -17.82 4.14 0.11
CA PRO A 70 -18.83 4.44 -0.90
C PRO A 70 -18.26 5.17 -2.10
N GLU A 71 -18.98 5.09 -3.23
CA GLU A 71 -18.71 5.93 -4.38
C GLU A 71 -18.70 7.40 -3.96
N GLY A 72 -17.77 8.16 -4.50
CA GLY A 72 -17.64 9.58 -4.18
C GLY A 72 -16.76 9.88 -2.97
N ALA A 73 -16.33 8.86 -2.24
CA ALA A 73 -15.42 9.06 -1.12
C ALA A 73 -14.03 9.48 -1.63
N ILE A 74 -13.36 10.29 -0.83
CA ILE A 74 -11.95 10.59 -1.03
C ILE A 74 -11.16 9.61 -0.17
N VAL A 75 -10.18 8.93 -0.75
CA VAL A 75 -9.35 7.99 -0.02
C VAL A 75 -7.89 8.38 -0.09
N GLU A 76 -7.19 8.15 1.00
CA GLU A 76 -5.75 8.29 1.06
C GLU A 76 -5.15 6.90 1.28
N LEU A 77 -4.26 6.49 0.39
CA LEU A 77 -3.54 5.24 0.53
C LEU A 77 -2.17 5.56 1.09
N VAL A 78 -1.81 4.90 2.18
CA VAL A 78 -0.54 5.14 2.87
C VAL A 78 0.24 3.84 2.92
N GLY A 79 1.42 3.83 2.32
CA GLY A 79 2.34 2.70 2.38
C GLY A 79 3.54 3.02 3.23
N GLU A 80 3.91 2.10 4.11
CA GLU A 80 5.03 2.29 5.02
C GLU A 80 5.73 0.96 5.26
N ILE A 81 7.06 0.95 5.18
CA ILE A 81 7.83 -0.23 5.49
C ILE A 81 7.84 -0.42 7.01
N VAL A 82 7.43 -1.60 7.45
CA VAL A 82 7.38 -1.93 8.87
C VAL A 82 8.41 -2.99 9.27
N ARG A 83 9.02 -3.65 8.28
CA ARG A 83 10.04 -4.66 8.56
C ARG A 83 10.96 -4.80 7.34
N VAL A 84 12.25 -4.96 7.59
CA VAL A 84 13.26 -5.17 6.55
C VAL A 84 14.04 -6.43 6.89
N GLY A 85 14.11 -7.37 5.93
CA GLY A 85 14.96 -8.55 6.03
C GLY A 85 16.19 -8.40 5.14
N HIS A 86 16.84 -9.50 4.82
CA HIS A 86 18.04 -9.48 3.97
C HIS A 86 17.72 -8.97 2.56
N SER A 87 16.66 -9.50 1.95
CA SER A 87 16.20 -9.10 0.62
C SER A 87 14.70 -8.79 0.61
N SER A 88 14.04 -8.93 1.75
CA SER A 88 12.58 -8.77 1.84
C SER A 88 12.22 -7.51 2.62
N MET A 89 11.03 -7.00 2.32
CA MET A 89 10.43 -5.86 3.00
C MET A 89 8.97 -6.19 3.27
N THR A 90 8.48 -5.82 4.45
CA THR A 90 7.06 -5.88 4.74
C THR A 90 6.51 -4.47 4.68
N VAL A 91 5.53 -4.25 3.81
CA VAL A 91 4.89 -2.95 3.66
C VAL A 91 3.50 -3.01 4.27
N ASN A 92 3.22 -2.13 5.21
CA ASN A 92 1.86 -1.93 5.71
C ASN A 92 1.17 -0.91 4.81
N VAL A 93 -0.02 -1.24 4.33
CA VAL A 93 -0.81 -0.32 3.51
C VAL A 93 -2.15 -0.09 4.17
N LYS A 94 -2.50 1.18 4.32
CA LYS A 94 -3.77 1.61 4.87
C LYS A 94 -4.54 2.39 3.81
N ILE A 95 -5.84 2.19 3.78
CA ILE A 95 -6.74 3.05 3.01
C ILE A 95 -7.63 3.77 4.01
N LEU A 96 -7.45 5.09 4.07
CA LEU A 96 -8.23 5.97 4.92
C LEU A 96 -9.27 6.64 4.05
N GLN A 97 -10.51 6.74 4.54
CA GLN A 97 -11.55 7.44 3.79
C GLN A 97 -11.99 8.70 4.53
N GLU A 98 -12.38 9.70 3.76
CA GLU A 98 -12.99 10.88 4.30
C GLU A 98 -14.26 11.20 3.51
N ASP A 99 -15.26 11.72 4.21
CA ASP A 99 -16.44 12.27 3.57
C ASP A 99 -16.02 13.61 2.96
N PRO A 100 -16.33 13.87 1.68
CA PRO A 100 -15.99 15.17 1.06
C PRO A 100 -16.56 16.37 1.80
N ARG A 101 -17.57 16.14 2.65
CA ARG A 101 -18.24 17.21 3.41
C ARG A 101 -17.75 17.35 4.84
N ALA A 102 -16.77 16.51 5.24
CA ALA A 102 -16.24 16.51 6.60
C ALA A 102 -14.72 16.42 6.52
N SER A 103 -14.04 16.86 7.58
CA SER A 103 -12.58 16.85 7.60
C SER A 103 -11.98 15.66 8.34
N THR A 104 -12.82 14.70 8.75
CA THR A 104 -12.37 13.53 9.49
C THR A 104 -12.01 12.37 8.56
N GLN A 105 -11.00 11.62 8.93
CA GLN A 105 -10.61 10.40 8.21
C GLN A 105 -10.90 9.18 9.07
N GLU A 106 -11.23 8.08 8.40
CA GLU A 106 -11.51 6.81 9.04
C GLU A 106 -10.72 5.71 8.36
N LEU A 107 -10.07 4.85 9.15
CA LEU A 107 -9.36 3.71 8.60
C LEU A 107 -10.37 2.70 8.08
N ALA A 108 -10.35 2.47 6.77
CA ALA A 108 -11.34 1.59 6.13
C ALA A 108 -10.75 0.22 5.79
N ILE A 109 -9.52 0.17 5.32
CA ILE A 109 -8.88 -1.08 4.90
C ILE A 109 -7.42 -1.04 5.34
N GLU A 110 -6.92 -2.18 5.81
CA GLU A 110 -5.52 -2.29 6.20
C GLU A 110 -5.00 -3.69 5.92
N GLY A 111 -3.76 -3.77 5.44
CA GLY A 111 -3.12 -5.06 5.21
C GLY A 111 -1.62 -4.91 5.07
N THR A 112 -0.92 -6.03 5.00
CA THR A 112 0.52 -6.04 4.81
C THR A 112 0.86 -6.86 3.57
N LEU A 113 1.90 -6.41 2.86
CA LEU A 113 2.40 -7.08 1.67
C LEU A 113 3.88 -7.39 1.86
N ALA A 114 4.27 -8.61 1.49
CA ALA A 114 5.67 -8.99 1.49
C ALA A 114 6.25 -8.74 0.11
N MET A 115 7.30 -7.95 0.06
CA MET A 115 7.99 -7.56 -1.17
C MET A 115 9.43 -8.05 -1.10
N VAL A 116 9.99 -8.41 -2.25
CA VAL A 116 11.38 -8.88 -2.32
C VAL A 116 12.12 -8.14 -3.42
N ALA A 117 13.33 -7.66 -3.08
CA ALA A 117 14.23 -7.06 -4.06
C ALA A 117 14.87 -8.16 -4.89
N VAL A 118 14.85 -8.01 -6.20
CA VAL A 118 15.34 -9.05 -7.12
C VAL A 118 16.20 -8.44 -8.21
N ASP A 119 17.05 -9.30 -8.79
CA ASP A 119 17.86 -8.92 -9.96
C ASP A 119 17.09 -9.22 -11.26
N ASP A 120 17.77 -9.05 -12.41
CA ASP A 120 17.14 -9.27 -13.71
C ASP A 120 16.74 -10.72 -13.95
N ASP A 121 17.32 -11.66 -13.21
CA ASP A 121 16.99 -13.08 -13.28
C ASP A 121 15.95 -13.47 -12.22
N MET A 122 15.33 -12.48 -11.57
CA MET A 122 14.32 -12.67 -10.53
C MET A 122 14.85 -13.36 -9.28
N LYS A 123 16.15 -13.24 -9.04
CA LYS A 123 16.77 -13.79 -7.83
C LYS A 123 16.88 -12.72 -6.76
N PRO A 124 16.63 -13.07 -5.48
CA PRO A 124 16.73 -12.10 -4.39
C PRO A 124 18.12 -11.46 -4.32
N VAL A 125 18.14 -10.16 -4.04
CA VAL A 125 19.37 -9.40 -3.81
C VAL A 125 19.33 -8.74 -2.45
N SER A 126 20.53 -8.49 -1.90
CA SER A 126 20.65 -7.86 -0.60
C SER A 126 20.19 -6.41 -0.62
N LEU A 127 19.53 -6.00 0.45
CA LEU A 127 19.10 -4.62 0.64
C LEU A 127 20.19 -3.78 1.34
N ASP A 128 21.27 -4.40 1.73
CA ASP A 128 22.40 -3.70 2.39
C ASP A 128 23.30 -2.98 1.37
#